data_c407be01da6285f0f2ad6446fe393689
#
_entry.id   c407be01da6285f0f2ad6446fe393689
#
_cell.length_a   1.000
_cell.length_b   1.000
_cell.length_c   1.000
_cell.angle_alpha   90.00
_cell.angle_beta   90.00
_cell.angle_gamma   90.00
#
_symmetry.space_group_name_H-M   'P 1'
#
loop_
_entity.id
_entity.type
_entity.pdbx_description
1 polymer ?
#
loop_
_entity_poly.entity_id
_entity_poly.type
_entity_poly.pdbx_seq_one_letter_code
_entity_poly.pdbx_strand_id
1 'polypeptide(L)'
;AIGSKRLDSSTSGDREVQRTLMQLLSELDGFESLEDVKVIAATNRPELLDKALLRPGRFDRIVEIPLPCIEGREAIFKVHAKKMPLDKNVDFAKLSIITDGYSGAEIKAVTIDVGMNAISEGVTRCKMSHFKEAISSIDAKRKGVKNNGPDRLYG
;
A
#
# COMPACT_ATOMS: atom_id res chain seq x y z
N ALA A 1 -11.52 3.32 10.84
CA ALA A 1 -11.69 4.05 9.58
C ALA A 1 -13.09 4.69 9.56
N ILE A 2 -13.19 6.00 9.30
CA ILE A 2 -14.44 6.79 9.38
C ILE A 2 -15.50 6.32 8.37
N GLY A 3 -15.09 5.80 7.22
CA GLY A 3 -15.98 5.35 6.14
C GLY A 3 -16.31 3.85 6.11
N SER A 4 -16.14 3.12 7.22
CA SER A 4 -16.45 1.69 7.26
C SER A 4 -17.95 1.41 7.40
N LYS A 5 -18.38 0.19 6.95
CA LYS A 5 -19.76 -0.28 7.11
C LYS A 5 -20.23 -0.18 8.56
N ARG A 6 -21.52 0.11 8.72
CA ARG A 6 -22.17 0.12 10.03
C ARG A 6 -22.06 -1.25 10.69
N LEU A 7 -21.52 -1.28 11.90
CA LEU A 7 -21.53 -2.44 12.76
C LEU A 7 -22.73 -2.30 13.70
N ASP A 8 -23.52 -3.37 13.84
CA ASP A 8 -24.72 -3.39 14.68
C ASP A 8 -24.43 -3.42 16.21
N SER A 9 -23.21 -3.09 16.64
CA SER A 9 -22.81 -3.08 18.05
C SER A 9 -22.75 -1.64 18.60
N SER A 10 -23.53 -1.39 19.63
CA SER A 10 -23.78 -0.09 20.26
C SER A 10 -22.72 0.31 21.28
N THR A 11 -21.44 0.34 20.94
CA THR A 11 -20.41 0.96 21.79
C THR A 11 -20.35 2.47 21.56
N SER A 12 -19.96 3.24 22.60
CA SER A 12 -19.91 4.72 22.49
C SER A 12 -18.98 5.20 21.38
N GLY A 13 -17.91 4.45 21.09
CA GLY A 13 -16.98 4.72 19.97
C GLY A 13 -17.63 4.56 18.59
N ASP A 14 -18.55 3.61 18.44
CA ASP A 14 -19.24 3.39 17.16
C ASP A 14 -20.21 4.53 16.81
N ARG A 15 -20.83 5.13 17.83
CA ARG A 15 -21.69 6.31 17.65
C ARG A 15 -20.91 7.54 17.20
N GLU A 16 -19.71 7.75 17.69
CA GLU A 16 -18.86 8.86 17.29
C GLU A 16 -18.37 8.70 15.85
N VAL A 17 -17.94 7.49 15.46
CA VAL A 17 -17.57 7.16 14.09
C VAL A 17 -18.75 7.37 13.15
N GLN A 18 -19.96 6.93 13.55
CA GLN A 18 -21.17 7.10 12.75
C GLN A 18 -21.56 8.57 12.59
N ARG A 19 -21.43 9.38 13.64
CA ARG A 19 -21.67 10.83 13.59
C ARG A 19 -20.70 11.52 12.63
N THR A 20 -19.43 11.18 12.71
CA THR A 20 -18.39 11.74 11.81
C THR A 20 -18.64 11.31 10.35
N LEU A 21 -19.08 10.08 10.11
CA LEU A 21 -19.46 9.62 8.79
C LEU A 21 -20.65 10.43 8.24
N MET A 22 -21.70 10.64 9.04
CA MET A 22 -22.86 11.42 8.63
C MET A 22 -22.49 12.88 8.31
N GLN A 23 -21.59 13.48 9.09
CA GLN A 23 -21.07 14.81 8.81
C GLN A 23 -20.30 14.85 7.50
N LEU A 24 -19.40 13.86 7.26
CA LEU A 24 -18.68 13.74 6.00
C LEU A 24 -19.62 13.63 4.80
N LEU A 25 -20.67 12.81 4.91
CA LEU A 25 -21.69 12.67 3.86
C LEU A 25 -22.40 13.98 3.58
N SER A 26 -22.76 14.73 4.63
CA SER A 26 -23.41 16.05 4.50
C SER A 26 -22.49 17.07 3.83
N GLU A 27 -21.21 17.07 4.16
CA GLU A 27 -20.24 17.94 3.50
C GLU A 27 -20.05 17.56 2.02
N LEU A 28 -19.97 16.27 1.70
CA LEU A 28 -19.88 15.81 0.30
C LEU A 28 -21.11 16.21 -0.52
N ASP A 29 -22.30 16.11 0.06
CA ASP A 29 -23.55 16.54 -0.60
C ASP A 29 -23.60 18.07 -0.83
N GLY A 30 -22.89 18.85 0.01
CA GLY A 30 -22.74 20.29 -0.13
C GLY A 30 -21.71 20.74 -1.18
N PHE A 31 -20.85 19.84 -1.66
CA PHE A 31 -19.80 20.17 -2.64
C PHE A 31 -20.30 20.39 -4.08
N GLU A 32 -21.55 20.12 -4.39
CA GLU A 32 -22.11 20.39 -5.73
C GLU A 32 -21.98 21.87 -6.17
N SER A 33 -21.80 22.79 -5.23
CA SER A 33 -21.60 24.21 -5.50
C SER A 33 -20.14 24.64 -5.72
N LEU A 34 -19.18 23.74 -5.51
CA LEU A 34 -17.73 24.03 -5.63
C LEU A 34 -17.17 23.40 -6.90
N GLU A 35 -17.41 24.02 -8.05
CA GLU A 35 -16.99 23.52 -9.38
C GLU A 35 -15.49 23.21 -9.49
N ASP A 36 -14.65 23.91 -8.70
CA ASP A 36 -13.19 23.81 -8.75
C ASP A 36 -12.59 22.81 -7.73
N VAL A 37 -13.40 22.21 -6.85
CA VAL A 37 -12.90 21.26 -5.83
C VAL A 37 -13.19 19.83 -6.26
N LYS A 38 -12.13 18.99 -6.26
CA LYS A 38 -12.25 17.55 -6.48
C LYS A 38 -11.81 16.81 -5.22
N VAL A 39 -12.66 15.92 -4.73
CA VAL A 39 -12.37 15.10 -3.55
C VAL A 39 -11.90 13.73 -3.98
N ILE A 40 -10.73 13.32 -3.49
CA ILE A 40 -10.16 12.00 -3.76
C ILE A 40 -9.98 11.28 -2.43
N ALA A 41 -10.52 10.07 -2.32
CA ALA A 41 -10.30 9.18 -1.19
C ALA A 41 -9.53 7.94 -1.64
N ALA A 42 -8.68 7.41 -0.77
CA ALA A 42 -7.94 6.18 -1.02
C ALA A 42 -8.14 5.19 0.13
N THR A 43 -8.31 3.93 -0.20
CA THR A 43 -8.39 2.84 0.78
C THR A 43 -7.77 1.56 0.20
N ASN A 44 -7.19 0.74 1.07
CA ASN A 44 -6.76 -0.62 0.74
C ASN A 44 -7.82 -1.67 1.13
N ARG A 45 -8.99 -1.23 1.65
CA ARG A 45 -10.08 -2.10 2.10
C ARG A 45 -11.43 -1.59 1.58
N PRO A 46 -11.65 -1.63 0.26
CA PRO A 46 -12.88 -1.11 -0.33
C PRO A 46 -14.14 -1.84 0.16
N GLU A 47 -14.00 -3.11 0.57
CA GLU A 47 -15.10 -3.92 1.09
C GLU A 47 -15.67 -3.41 2.42
N LEU A 48 -14.91 -2.58 3.15
CA LEU A 48 -15.37 -1.98 4.41
C LEU A 48 -16.05 -0.63 4.22
N LEU A 49 -16.01 -0.04 3.03
CA LEU A 49 -16.65 1.25 2.79
C LEU A 49 -18.18 1.15 2.92
N ASP A 50 -18.78 2.15 3.55
CA ASP A 50 -20.23 2.30 3.57
C ASP A 50 -20.73 2.59 2.14
N LYS A 51 -21.75 1.86 1.69
CA LYS A 51 -22.34 2.03 0.38
C LYS A 51 -22.90 3.45 0.15
N ALA A 52 -23.23 4.16 1.23
CA ALA A 52 -23.70 5.55 1.13
C ALA A 52 -22.62 6.50 0.57
N LEU A 53 -21.31 6.18 0.78
CA LEU A 53 -20.21 6.96 0.21
C LEU A 53 -20.06 6.77 -1.32
N LEU A 54 -20.56 5.66 -1.85
CA LEU A 54 -20.42 5.28 -3.25
C LEU A 54 -21.63 5.65 -4.12
N ARG A 55 -22.56 6.47 -3.57
CA ARG A 55 -23.71 6.97 -4.31
C ARG A 55 -23.31 8.11 -5.26
N PRO A 56 -24.05 8.30 -6.38
CA PRO A 56 -23.87 9.46 -7.26
C PRO A 56 -23.89 10.78 -6.48
N GLY A 57 -23.03 11.71 -6.87
CA GLY A 57 -22.85 13.00 -6.18
C GLY A 57 -21.82 12.95 -5.03
N ARG A 58 -21.26 11.77 -4.69
CA ARG A 58 -20.22 11.61 -3.67
C ARG A 58 -18.96 11.01 -4.29
N PHE A 59 -18.59 9.77 -3.94
CA PHE A 59 -17.52 9.03 -4.63
C PHE A 59 -18.13 8.18 -5.74
N ASP A 60 -18.48 8.79 -6.83
CA ASP A 60 -19.14 8.16 -7.97
C ASP A 60 -18.16 7.44 -8.91
N ARG A 61 -16.86 7.75 -8.80
CA ARG A 61 -15.81 7.14 -9.63
C ARG A 61 -14.87 6.31 -8.78
N ILE A 62 -14.92 5.00 -8.97
CA ILE A 62 -14.01 4.06 -8.33
C ILE A 62 -12.90 3.72 -9.32
N VAL A 63 -11.66 3.90 -8.90
CA VAL A 63 -10.46 3.53 -9.65
C VAL A 63 -9.70 2.48 -8.86
N GLU A 64 -9.63 1.27 -9.39
CA GLU A 64 -8.80 0.22 -8.83
C GLU A 64 -7.33 0.41 -9.28
N ILE A 65 -6.40 0.37 -8.33
CA ILE A 65 -4.97 0.39 -8.60
C ILE A 65 -4.43 -1.01 -8.31
N PRO A 66 -4.21 -1.84 -9.36
CA PRO A 66 -3.70 -3.19 -9.19
C PRO A 66 -2.22 -3.20 -8.77
N LEU A 67 -1.73 -4.37 -8.40
CA LEU A 67 -0.30 -4.58 -8.22
C LEU A 67 0.44 -4.30 -9.54
N PRO A 68 1.67 -3.76 -9.49
CA PRO A 68 2.40 -3.40 -10.68
C PRO A 68 2.77 -4.64 -11.51
N CYS A 69 2.65 -4.52 -12.84
CA CYS A 69 3.16 -5.49 -13.79
C CYS A 69 4.71 -5.53 -13.76
N ILE A 70 5.32 -6.43 -14.50
CA ILE A 70 6.78 -6.62 -14.51
C ILE A 70 7.52 -5.33 -14.91
N GLU A 71 7.04 -4.63 -15.92
CA GLU A 71 7.59 -3.35 -16.39
C GLU A 71 7.40 -2.25 -15.34
N GLY A 72 6.25 -2.25 -14.68
CA GLY A 72 5.94 -1.35 -13.57
C GLY A 72 6.88 -1.56 -12.39
N ARG A 73 7.16 -2.82 -12.01
CA ARG A 73 8.11 -3.14 -10.94
C ARG A 73 9.53 -2.69 -11.27
N GLU A 74 9.97 -2.91 -12.52
CA GLU A 74 11.27 -2.43 -12.99
C GLU A 74 11.37 -0.90 -12.90
N ALA A 75 10.34 -0.19 -13.34
CA ALA A 75 10.28 1.27 -13.26
C ALA A 75 10.32 1.77 -11.80
N ILE A 76 9.60 1.10 -10.90
CA ILE A 76 9.58 1.43 -9.46
C ILE A 76 10.98 1.22 -8.85
N PHE A 77 11.68 0.11 -9.16
CA PHE A 77 13.06 -0.08 -8.73
C PHE A 77 13.96 1.06 -9.21
N LYS A 78 13.89 1.44 -10.50
CA LYS A 78 14.69 2.54 -11.06
C LYS A 78 14.43 3.86 -10.34
N VAL A 79 13.18 4.16 -9.99
CA VAL A 79 12.81 5.38 -9.27
C VAL A 79 13.41 5.41 -7.87
N HIS A 80 13.25 4.33 -7.10
CA HIS A 80 13.74 4.28 -5.72
C HIS A 80 15.26 4.14 -5.62
N ALA A 81 15.89 3.45 -6.55
CA ALA A 81 17.33 3.27 -6.60
C ALA A 81 18.10 4.42 -7.27
N LYS A 82 17.41 5.44 -7.80
CA LYS A 82 18.01 6.55 -8.57
C LYS A 82 19.19 7.26 -7.87
N LYS A 83 19.12 7.37 -6.55
CA LYS A 83 20.15 8.05 -5.73
C LYS A 83 21.13 7.09 -5.06
N MET A 84 20.98 5.79 -5.29
CA MET A 84 21.82 4.76 -4.66
C MET A 84 23.11 4.54 -5.48
N PRO A 85 24.27 4.39 -4.83
CA PRO A 85 25.50 4.00 -5.50
C PRO A 85 25.40 2.52 -5.88
N LEU A 86 25.05 2.23 -7.11
CA LEU A 86 24.87 0.86 -7.60
C LEU A 86 26.16 0.31 -8.24
N ASP A 87 26.35 -0.99 -8.09
CA ASP A 87 27.31 -1.75 -8.90
C ASP A 87 26.76 -1.94 -10.33
N LYS A 88 27.67 -2.05 -11.31
CA LYS A 88 27.32 -2.23 -12.72
C LYS A 88 26.53 -3.50 -13.02
N ASN A 89 26.62 -4.50 -12.14
CA ASN A 89 25.95 -5.80 -12.30
C ASN A 89 24.51 -5.82 -11.77
N VAL A 90 23.98 -4.70 -11.25
CA VAL A 90 22.59 -4.63 -10.80
C VAL A 90 21.67 -4.57 -12.02
N ASP A 91 20.82 -5.57 -12.13
CA ASP A 91 19.89 -5.77 -13.24
C ASP A 91 18.44 -5.68 -12.74
N PHE A 92 17.80 -4.53 -13.01
CA PHE A 92 16.43 -4.28 -12.56
C PHE A 92 15.41 -5.15 -13.29
N ALA A 93 15.68 -5.60 -14.51
CA ALA A 93 14.80 -6.52 -15.21
C ALA A 93 14.76 -7.89 -14.51
N LYS A 94 15.91 -8.39 -14.04
CA LYS A 94 15.96 -9.61 -13.22
C LYS A 94 15.27 -9.42 -11.88
N LEU A 95 15.44 -8.26 -11.25
CA LEU A 95 14.77 -7.94 -9.98
C LEU A 95 13.26 -7.90 -10.15
N SER A 96 12.74 -7.33 -11.23
CA SER A 96 11.30 -7.28 -11.50
C SER A 96 10.68 -8.68 -11.70
N ILE A 97 11.44 -9.63 -12.25
CA ILE A 97 10.98 -11.02 -12.42
C ILE A 97 10.84 -11.72 -11.05
N ILE A 98 11.87 -11.63 -10.20
CA ILE A 98 11.88 -12.35 -8.91
C ILE A 98 11.00 -11.71 -7.83
N THR A 99 10.50 -10.50 -8.06
CA THR A 99 9.56 -9.80 -7.15
C THR A 99 8.12 -9.85 -7.66
N ASP A 100 7.72 -10.96 -8.26
CA ASP A 100 6.34 -11.10 -8.70
C ASP A 100 5.33 -10.95 -7.55
N GLY A 101 4.22 -10.25 -7.81
CA GLY A 101 3.21 -9.96 -6.81
C GLY A 101 3.64 -8.97 -5.71
N TYR A 102 4.74 -8.24 -5.89
CA TYR A 102 5.13 -7.17 -4.97
C TYR A 102 4.38 -5.87 -5.29
N SER A 103 3.95 -5.19 -4.22
CA SER A 103 3.46 -3.82 -4.28
C SER A 103 4.62 -2.81 -4.42
N GLY A 104 4.31 -1.59 -4.82
CA GLY A 104 5.30 -0.50 -4.85
C GLY A 104 5.92 -0.21 -3.47
N ALA A 105 5.16 -0.38 -2.40
CA ALA A 105 5.65 -0.23 -1.02
C ALA A 105 6.67 -1.29 -0.65
N GLU A 106 6.45 -2.55 -1.04
CA GLU A 106 7.40 -3.64 -0.80
C GLU A 106 8.68 -3.45 -1.61
N ILE A 107 8.60 -2.99 -2.86
CA ILE A 107 9.78 -2.68 -3.68
C ILE A 107 10.58 -1.53 -3.05
N LYS A 108 9.90 -0.50 -2.52
CA LYS A 108 10.55 0.56 -1.76
C LYS A 108 11.26 0.00 -0.52
N ALA A 109 10.62 -0.89 0.23
CA ALA A 109 11.22 -1.54 1.40
C ALA A 109 12.48 -2.33 1.01
N VAL A 110 12.44 -3.12 -0.08
CA VAL A 110 13.63 -3.78 -0.63
C VAL A 110 14.77 -2.78 -0.84
N THR A 111 14.51 -1.65 -1.49
CA THR A 111 15.59 -0.67 -1.78
C THR A 111 16.17 -0.04 -0.52
N ILE A 112 15.36 0.16 0.52
CA ILE A 112 15.83 0.65 1.83
C ILE A 112 16.72 -0.42 2.50
N ASP A 113 16.27 -1.67 2.56
CA ASP A 113 17.01 -2.77 3.17
C ASP A 113 18.36 -3.01 2.44
N VAL A 114 18.38 -2.89 1.11
CA VAL A 114 19.62 -2.94 0.30
C VAL A 114 20.62 -1.87 0.74
N GLY A 115 20.17 -0.63 0.93
CA GLY A 115 21.02 0.44 1.41
C GLY A 115 21.59 0.15 2.82
N MET A 116 20.75 -0.34 3.71
CA MET A 116 21.14 -0.71 5.08
C MET A 116 22.14 -1.87 5.10
N ASN A 117 21.92 -2.91 4.28
CA ASN A 117 22.85 -4.04 4.18
C ASN A 117 24.22 -3.59 3.66
N ALA A 118 24.25 -2.75 2.62
CA ALA A 118 25.50 -2.22 2.08
C ALA A 118 26.29 -1.37 3.11
N ILE A 119 25.58 -0.56 3.91
CA ILE A 119 26.20 0.20 5.00
C ILE A 119 26.73 -0.74 6.09
N SER A 120 25.98 -1.74 6.48
CA SER A 120 26.37 -2.73 7.49
C SER A 120 27.62 -3.51 7.07
N GLU A 121 27.76 -3.83 5.79
CA GLU A 121 28.95 -4.49 5.23
C GLU A 121 30.14 -3.52 5.00
N GLY A 122 29.95 -2.23 5.20
CA GLY A 122 30.99 -1.22 4.96
C GLY A 122 31.35 -1.06 3.48
N VAL A 123 30.46 -1.44 2.56
CA VAL A 123 30.71 -1.31 1.12
C VAL A 123 30.09 -0.03 0.57
N THR A 124 30.78 0.58 -0.41
CA THR A 124 30.37 1.86 -1.01
C THR A 124 29.37 1.71 -2.15
N ARG A 125 29.10 0.51 -2.62
CA ARG A 125 28.20 0.22 -3.73
C ARG A 125 27.28 -0.94 -3.42
N CYS A 126 26.00 -0.75 -3.74
CA CYS A 126 24.99 -1.80 -3.61
C CYS A 126 25.13 -2.83 -4.76
N LYS A 127 25.28 -4.09 -4.40
CA LYS A 127 25.44 -5.22 -5.33
C LYS A 127 24.12 -5.96 -5.51
N MET A 128 24.05 -6.80 -6.54
CA MET A 128 22.91 -7.69 -6.77
C MET A 128 22.64 -8.67 -5.61
N SER A 129 23.68 -9.08 -4.85
CA SER A 129 23.54 -9.89 -3.63
C SER A 129 22.68 -9.22 -2.58
N HIS A 130 22.92 -7.92 -2.29
CA HIS A 130 22.14 -7.18 -1.31
C HIS A 130 20.65 -7.10 -1.67
N PHE A 131 20.33 -6.98 -2.97
CA PHE A 131 18.93 -7.04 -3.43
C PHE A 131 18.31 -8.41 -3.18
N LYS A 132 19.02 -9.51 -3.46
CA LYS A 132 18.52 -10.86 -3.23
C LYS A 132 18.28 -11.14 -1.75
N GLU A 133 19.17 -10.70 -0.88
CA GLU A 133 19.02 -10.81 0.57
C GLU A 133 17.84 -10.01 1.10
N ALA A 134 17.70 -8.76 0.67
CA ALA A 134 16.56 -7.92 1.04
C ALA A 134 15.22 -8.52 0.58
N ILE A 135 15.16 -9.05 -0.65
CA ILE A 135 13.97 -9.74 -1.17
C ILE A 135 13.66 -10.97 -0.33
N SER A 136 14.67 -11.80 -0.02
CA SER A 136 14.49 -12.98 0.82
C SER A 136 13.94 -12.64 2.22
N SER A 137 14.42 -11.55 2.82
CA SER A 137 13.93 -11.05 4.10
C SER A 137 12.46 -10.65 4.04
N ILE A 138 12.07 -9.93 2.98
CA ILE A 138 10.68 -9.51 2.79
C ILE A 138 9.76 -10.69 2.50
N ASP A 139 10.21 -11.66 1.70
CA ASP A 139 9.45 -12.89 1.44
C ASP A 139 9.22 -13.71 2.72
N ALA A 140 10.20 -13.77 3.60
CA ALA A 140 10.06 -14.42 4.90
C ALA A 140 8.98 -13.73 5.76
N LYS A 141 8.97 -12.39 5.78
CA LYS A 141 7.94 -11.60 6.47
C LYS A 141 6.54 -11.83 5.86
N ARG A 142 6.43 -11.87 4.54
CA ARG A 142 5.15 -12.16 3.83
C ARG A 142 4.60 -13.53 4.18
N LYS A 143 5.45 -14.56 4.24
CA LYS A 143 5.06 -15.92 4.63
C LYS A 143 4.64 -15.99 6.10
N GLY A 144 5.35 -15.28 6.99
CA GLY A 144 5.02 -15.21 8.42
C GLY A 144 3.66 -14.56 8.68
N VAL A 145 3.31 -13.50 7.95
CA VAL A 145 2.00 -12.84 8.05
C VAL A 145 0.86 -13.76 7.55
N LYS A 146 1.09 -14.54 6.48
CA LYS A 146 0.07 -15.51 5.99
C LYS A 146 -0.19 -16.65 6.97
N ASN A 147 0.79 -17.06 7.78
CA ASN A 147 0.63 -18.13 8.77
C ASN A 147 0.00 -17.65 10.09
N ASN A 148 -0.07 -16.36 10.35
CA ASN A 148 -0.70 -15.76 11.53
C ASN A 148 -2.09 -15.17 11.21
N GLY A 149 -2.80 -15.71 10.24
CA GLY A 149 -4.21 -15.40 10.00
C GLY A 149 -5.09 -15.72 11.22
N PRO A 150 -6.28 -15.11 11.36
CA PRO A 150 -7.09 -15.13 12.57
C PRO A 150 -7.61 -16.50 13.03
N ASP A 151 -7.34 -17.58 12.31
CA ASP A 151 -7.84 -18.93 12.62
C ASP A 151 -7.12 -19.67 13.78
N ARG A 152 -6.17 -19.06 14.48
CA ARG A 152 -5.47 -19.70 15.61
C ARG A 152 -5.79 -19.13 17.00
N LEU A 153 -6.82 -18.29 17.12
CA LEU A 153 -7.19 -17.72 18.43
C LEU A 153 -8.36 -18.44 19.13
N TYR A 154 -8.88 -19.52 18.56
CA TYR A 154 -9.88 -20.38 19.20
C TYR A 154 -9.50 -21.85 19.04
N GLY A 155 -8.63 -22.29 19.94
CA GLY A 155 -8.32 -23.68 20.22
C GLY A 155 -8.20 -23.86 21.70
#